data_605d94982dd577feb1f5d4efaa4c4685
#
_entry.id   605d94982dd577feb1f5d4efaa4c4685
#
_cell.length_a   1.000
_cell.length_b   1.000
_cell.length_c   1.000
_cell.angle_alpha   90.00
_cell.angle_beta   90.00
_cell.angle_gamma   90.00
#
_symmetry.space_group_name_H-M   'P 1'
#
loop_
_entity.id
_entity.type
_entity.pdbx_description
1 polymer ?
#
loop_
_entity_poly.entity_id
_entity_poly.type
_entity_poly.pdbx_seq_one_letter_code
_entity_poly.pdbx_strand_id
1 'polypeptide(L)'
;IKRFFKTHSMKKILLLNLVLGACFFAFSQNIQNNPGSNHGNKFEQLGTILPTPNEYRTASGAPGPKYWQQRADYDIKCTLDEKNLKLTGSETVTYFNNSPDVLTYLWFQLDENEHSNTKNAGYESSNRMPAQTTVSALERLEKTNEDNGFGVVISKLTDAAGKPLKYLINKTMMRVELPTPLKPGQRFVLNIDWSYKITDRQVQNGRGGYEYFPEDGNYLFTMAQWFPRLCVYSDFRGWQNHQFTGRG
;
A
#
# COMPACT_ATOMS: atom_id res chain seq x y z
N ILE A 1 -43.77 -62.81 -11.23
CA ILE A 1 -42.31 -62.58 -11.12
C ILE A 1 -41.82 -61.48 -12.08
N LYS A 2 -42.24 -61.45 -13.35
CA LYS A 2 -41.82 -60.39 -14.32
C LYS A 2 -42.25 -58.95 -13.93
N ARG A 3 -43.34 -58.74 -13.21
CA ARG A 3 -43.78 -57.37 -12.75
C ARG A 3 -42.97 -56.83 -11.59
N PHE A 4 -42.40 -57.68 -10.73
CA PHE A 4 -41.59 -57.28 -9.57
C PHE A 4 -40.24 -56.75 -9.98
N PHE A 5 -39.61 -57.34 -11.01
CA PHE A 5 -38.32 -56.88 -11.55
C PHE A 5 -38.42 -55.51 -12.25
N LYS A 6 -39.54 -55.21 -12.89
CA LYS A 6 -39.73 -53.93 -13.58
C LYS A 6 -39.84 -52.75 -12.64
N THR A 7 -40.48 -52.93 -11.47
CA THR A 7 -40.63 -51.86 -10.48
C THR A 7 -39.36 -51.56 -9.71
N HIS A 8 -38.49 -52.56 -9.48
CA HIS A 8 -37.18 -52.34 -8.84
C HIS A 8 -36.20 -51.61 -9.75
N SER A 9 -36.21 -51.87 -11.05
CA SER A 9 -35.38 -51.17 -12.04
C SER A 9 -35.82 -49.71 -12.17
N MET A 10 -37.12 -49.43 -12.22
CA MET A 10 -37.63 -48.05 -12.28
C MET A 10 -37.30 -47.23 -11.03
N LYS A 11 -37.33 -47.80 -9.82
CA LYS A 11 -36.91 -47.11 -8.59
C LYS A 11 -35.41 -46.77 -8.59
N LYS A 12 -34.56 -47.64 -9.09
CA LYS A 12 -33.13 -47.39 -9.20
C LYS A 12 -32.84 -46.27 -10.24
N ILE A 13 -33.53 -46.25 -11.36
CA ILE A 13 -33.42 -45.19 -12.37
C ILE A 13 -33.92 -43.86 -11.82
N LEU A 14 -35.02 -43.86 -11.06
CA LEU A 14 -35.55 -42.65 -10.41
C LEU A 14 -34.59 -42.11 -9.37
N LEU A 15 -33.98 -42.99 -8.55
CA LEU A 15 -33.00 -42.61 -7.55
C LEU A 15 -31.72 -42.06 -8.19
N LEU A 16 -31.26 -42.65 -9.29
CA LEU A 16 -30.10 -42.19 -10.06
C LEU A 16 -30.32 -40.80 -10.66
N ASN A 17 -31.50 -40.55 -11.21
CA ASN A 17 -31.88 -39.22 -11.72
C ASN A 17 -32.05 -38.18 -10.63
N LEU A 18 -32.49 -38.57 -9.43
CA LEU A 18 -32.59 -37.65 -8.29
C LEU A 18 -31.22 -37.27 -7.76
N VAL A 19 -30.27 -38.20 -7.74
CA VAL A 19 -28.86 -37.95 -7.35
C VAL A 19 -28.15 -37.11 -8.39
N LEU A 20 -28.31 -37.41 -9.69
CA LEU A 20 -27.79 -36.57 -10.77
C LEU A 20 -28.43 -35.17 -10.75
N GLY A 21 -29.73 -35.02 -10.52
CA GLY A 21 -30.38 -33.74 -10.38
C GLY A 21 -29.89 -32.94 -9.19
N ALA A 22 -29.57 -33.56 -8.06
CA ALA A 22 -29.00 -32.90 -6.89
C ALA A 22 -27.57 -32.38 -7.15
N CYS A 23 -26.79 -33.10 -7.99
CA CYS A 23 -25.46 -32.61 -8.40
C CYS A 23 -25.51 -31.39 -9.33
N PHE A 24 -26.57 -31.20 -10.11
CA PHE A 24 -26.75 -30.02 -10.96
C PHE A 24 -27.23 -28.79 -10.17
N PHE A 25 -27.76 -28.97 -8.96
CA PHE A 25 -28.15 -27.85 -8.09
C PHE A 25 -27.08 -27.46 -7.08
N ALA A 26 -25.90 -28.08 -7.13
CA ALA A 26 -24.72 -27.50 -6.54
C ALA A 26 -24.29 -26.28 -7.40
N PHE A 27 -25.13 -25.25 -7.40
CA PHE A 27 -24.71 -23.94 -7.85
C PHE A 27 -23.48 -23.59 -7.00
N SER A 28 -22.35 -23.51 -7.63
CA SER A 28 -21.27 -22.69 -7.13
C SER A 28 -21.91 -21.39 -6.67
N GLN A 29 -22.01 -21.18 -5.37
CA GLN A 29 -22.33 -19.86 -4.88
C GLN A 29 -21.38 -18.93 -5.61
N ASN A 30 -21.91 -17.95 -6.32
CA ASN A 30 -21.13 -16.83 -6.80
C ASN A 30 -20.52 -16.21 -5.54
N ILE A 31 -19.33 -16.69 -5.19
CA ILE A 31 -18.52 -16.07 -4.16
C ILE A 31 -18.24 -14.71 -4.75
N GLN A 32 -19.00 -13.72 -4.32
CA GLN A 32 -18.67 -12.34 -4.65
C GLN A 32 -17.24 -12.17 -4.24
N ASN A 33 -16.37 -11.95 -5.22
CA ASN A 33 -15.04 -11.46 -4.98
C ASN A 33 -15.21 -10.27 -4.04
N ASN A 34 -14.84 -10.46 -2.79
CA ASN A 34 -14.79 -9.34 -1.87
C ASN A 34 -13.67 -8.44 -2.40
N PRO A 35 -13.99 -7.34 -3.11
CA PRO A 35 -12.95 -6.42 -3.60
C PRO A 35 -12.34 -5.84 -2.34
N GLY A 36 -11.12 -6.29 -2.03
CA GLY A 36 -10.28 -5.99 -0.91
C GLY A 36 -10.91 -5.15 0.20
N SER A 37 -10.97 -5.70 1.39
CA SER A 37 -11.37 -5.06 2.64
C SER A 37 -12.59 -4.13 2.53
N ASN A 38 -13.70 -4.65 2.08
CA ASN A 38 -14.95 -3.96 2.24
C ASN A 38 -15.38 -4.07 3.72
N HIS A 39 -14.77 -3.25 4.57
CA HIS A 39 -15.07 -3.14 6.00
C HIS A 39 -16.55 -2.76 6.27
N GLY A 40 -17.39 -2.73 5.24
CA GLY A 40 -18.82 -2.49 5.35
C GLY A 40 -19.66 -3.72 5.72
N ASN A 41 -19.10 -4.92 5.69
CA ASN A 41 -19.81 -6.12 6.10
C ASN A 41 -19.88 -6.23 7.62
N LYS A 42 -21.07 -6.07 8.18
CA LYS A 42 -21.31 -6.09 9.64
C LYS A 42 -20.84 -7.36 10.37
N PHE A 43 -20.62 -8.44 9.63
CA PHE A 43 -20.23 -9.76 10.17
C PHE A 43 -18.81 -10.16 9.77
N GLU A 44 -18.05 -9.29 9.14
CA GLU A 44 -16.68 -9.56 8.77
C GLU A 44 -15.78 -9.48 10.00
N GLN A 45 -15.05 -10.55 10.28
CA GLN A 45 -14.07 -10.54 11.37
C GLN A 45 -12.82 -9.79 10.89
N LEU A 46 -12.59 -8.64 11.47
CA LEU A 46 -11.44 -7.79 11.15
C LEU A 46 -10.11 -8.56 11.27
N GLY A 47 -9.40 -8.64 10.15
CA GLY A 47 -8.03 -9.15 10.10
C GLY A 47 -7.88 -10.67 10.01
N THR A 48 -8.97 -11.44 9.99
CA THR A 48 -8.90 -12.91 9.93
C THR A 48 -9.39 -13.52 8.62
N ILE A 49 -9.99 -12.72 7.73
CA ILE A 49 -10.55 -13.23 6.49
C ILE A 49 -9.45 -13.29 5.45
N LEU A 50 -9.06 -14.52 5.12
CA LEU A 50 -8.25 -14.78 3.94
C LEU A 50 -9.12 -14.56 2.69
N PRO A 51 -8.58 -13.95 1.64
CA PRO A 51 -9.29 -13.79 0.38
C PRO A 51 -9.76 -15.17 -0.12
N THR A 52 -11.01 -15.25 -0.57
CA THR A 52 -11.50 -16.47 -1.21
C THR A 52 -10.70 -16.78 -2.46
N PRO A 53 -10.46 -18.07 -2.77
CA PRO A 53 -9.77 -18.45 -3.99
C PRO A 53 -10.53 -17.97 -5.23
N ASN A 54 -9.80 -17.47 -6.21
CA ASN A 54 -10.32 -16.95 -7.46
C ASN A 54 -9.34 -17.26 -8.61
N GLU A 55 -9.56 -16.69 -9.79
CA GLU A 55 -8.66 -16.87 -10.94
C GLU A 55 -7.27 -16.24 -10.75
N TYR A 56 -7.12 -15.31 -9.79
CA TYR A 56 -5.85 -14.62 -9.50
C TYR A 56 -5.06 -15.33 -8.41
N ARG A 57 -5.73 -15.95 -7.41
CA ARG A 57 -5.08 -16.62 -6.29
C ARG A 57 -5.81 -17.89 -5.88
N THR A 58 -5.02 -18.89 -5.50
CA THR A 58 -5.52 -20.12 -4.85
C THR A 58 -5.91 -19.85 -3.40
N ALA A 59 -6.54 -20.83 -2.75
CA ALA A 59 -6.87 -20.77 -1.31
C ALA A 59 -5.64 -20.60 -0.42
N SER A 60 -4.47 -21.08 -0.84
CA SER A 60 -3.20 -20.90 -0.13
C SER A 60 -2.51 -19.57 -0.41
N GLY A 61 -3.10 -18.69 -1.25
CA GLY A 61 -2.53 -17.42 -1.66
C GLY A 61 -1.53 -17.50 -2.82
N ALA A 62 -1.27 -18.71 -3.35
CA ALA A 62 -0.39 -18.88 -4.51
C ALA A 62 -1.00 -18.23 -5.77
N PRO A 63 -0.16 -17.75 -6.72
CA PRO A 63 -0.64 -17.19 -7.98
C PRO A 63 -1.53 -18.14 -8.77
N GLY A 64 -2.66 -17.65 -9.25
CA GLY A 64 -3.57 -18.33 -10.14
C GLY A 64 -3.29 -18.06 -11.62
N PRO A 65 -4.11 -18.60 -12.54
CA PRO A 65 -3.86 -18.50 -13.98
C PRO A 65 -3.97 -17.07 -14.54
N LYS A 66 -4.71 -16.18 -13.87
CA LYS A 66 -4.85 -14.77 -14.27
C LYS A 66 -4.12 -13.82 -13.31
N TYR A 67 -3.17 -14.33 -12.54
CA TYR A 67 -2.38 -13.48 -11.62
C TYR A 67 -1.64 -12.39 -12.37
N TRP A 68 -1.64 -11.20 -11.79
CA TRP A 68 -0.97 -10.01 -12.31
C TRP A 68 -0.19 -9.29 -11.23
N GLN A 69 0.79 -8.51 -11.64
CA GLN A 69 1.53 -7.58 -10.80
C GLN A 69 1.64 -6.25 -11.52
N GLN A 70 1.52 -5.17 -10.76
CA GLN A 70 1.84 -3.84 -11.25
C GLN A 70 3.35 -3.71 -11.46
N ARG A 71 3.73 -2.78 -12.33
CA ARG A 71 5.12 -2.43 -12.57
C ARG A 71 5.29 -0.92 -12.44
N ALA A 72 6.37 -0.52 -11.79
CA ALA A 72 6.82 0.87 -11.73
C ALA A 72 8.31 0.92 -12.07
N ASP A 73 8.66 1.72 -13.07
CA ASP A 73 10.04 2.01 -13.43
C ASP A 73 10.40 3.40 -12.93
N TYR A 74 11.61 3.57 -12.40
CA TYR A 74 12.10 4.82 -11.86
C TYR A 74 13.40 5.21 -12.55
N ASP A 75 13.50 6.47 -12.95
CA ASP A 75 14.75 7.14 -13.33
C ASP A 75 14.98 8.26 -12.31
N ILE A 76 15.94 8.07 -11.41
CA ILE A 76 16.17 8.95 -10.26
C ILE A 76 17.54 9.60 -10.38
N LYS A 77 17.57 10.93 -10.25
CA LYS A 77 18.78 11.73 -10.09
C LYS A 77 18.73 12.39 -8.72
N CYS A 78 19.78 12.21 -7.93
CA CYS A 78 19.84 12.80 -6.61
C CYS A 78 21.19 13.44 -6.33
N THR A 79 21.19 14.40 -5.41
CA THR A 79 22.36 15.10 -4.91
C THR A 79 22.34 15.05 -3.39
N LEU A 80 23.41 14.54 -2.80
CA LEU A 80 23.67 14.58 -1.37
C LEU A 80 24.50 15.83 -1.06
N ASP A 81 23.95 16.72 -0.26
CA ASP A 81 24.65 17.89 0.28
C ASP A 81 25.11 17.58 1.71
N GLU A 82 26.36 17.20 1.85
CA GLU A 82 26.96 16.83 3.12
C GLU A 82 27.05 18.01 4.11
N LYS A 83 27.22 19.24 3.60
CA LYS A 83 27.35 20.44 4.45
C LYS A 83 26.02 20.83 5.09
N ASN A 84 24.95 20.72 4.33
CA ASN A 84 23.61 21.07 4.76
C ASN A 84 22.81 19.85 5.23
N LEU A 85 23.40 18.66 5.20
CA LEU A 85 22.76 17.38 5.58
C LEU A 85 21.42 17.21 4.88
N LYS A 86 21.43 17.39 3.57
CA LYS A 86 20.23 17.44 2.74
C LYS A 86 20.34 16.54 1.54
N LEU A 87 19.28 15.78 1.25
CA LEU A 87 19.11 15.08 0.00
C LEU A 87 18.09 15.81 -0.88
N THR A 88 18.46 15.98 -2.15
CA THR A 88 17.56 16.54 -3.18
C THR A 88 17.49 15.55 -4.32
N GLY A 89 16.29 15.26 -4.81
CA GLY A 89 16.09 14.33 -5.90
C GLY A 89 15.07 14.83 -6.92
N SER A 90 15.22 14.29 -8.11
CA SER A 90 14.29 14.41 -9.21
C SER A 90 14.08 13.02 -9.79
N GLU A 91 12.85 12.60 -9.94
CA GLU A 91 12.53 11.27 -10.46
C GLU A 91 11.47 11.33 -11.54
N THR A 92 11.66 10.49 -12.56
CA THR A 92 10.62 10.15 -13.54
C THR A 92 10.11 8.76 -13.22
N VAL A 93 8.82 8.66 -12.94
CA VAL A 93 8.16 7.39 -12.63
C VAL A 93 7.27 7.00 -13.78
N THR A 94 7.47 5.78 -14.31
CA THR A 94 6.57 5.16 -15.29
C THR A 94 5.79 4.03 -14.60
N TYR A 95 4.50 4.22 -14.44
CA TYR A 95 3.61 3.22 -13.85
C TYR A 95 2.81 2.48 -14.91
N PHE A 96 2.82 1.15 -14.85
CA PHE A 96 2.09 0.28 -15.75
C PHE A 96 0.93 -0.36 -15.01
N ASN A 97 -0.29 -0.11 -15.49
CA ASN A 97 -1.48 -0.74 -14.93
C ASN A 97 -1.71 -2.11 -15.57
N ASN A 98 -1.18 -3.16 -14.95
CA ASN A 98 -1.36 -4.54 -15.39
C ASN A 98 -2.59 -5.20 -14.73
N SER A 99 -3.32 -4.48 -13.87
CA SER A 99 -4.55 -4.97 -13.27
C SER A 99 -5.73 -4.89 -14.25
N PRO A 100 -6.82 -5.61 -13.99
CA PRO A 100 -8.07 -5.46 -14.73
C PRO A 100 -8.83 -4.16 -14.39
N ASP A 101 -8.37 -3.43 -13.37
CA ASP A 101 -9.07 -2.28 -12.83
C ASP A 101 -8.69 -0.98 -13.54
N VAL A 102 -9.62 -0.03 -13.55
CA VAL A 102 -9.37 1.34 -14.01
C VAL A 102 -8.93 2.17 -12.81
N LEU A 103 -7.72 2.73 -12.87
CA LEU A 103 -7.17 3.53 -11.78
C LEU A 103 -7.38 5.02 -12.06
N THR A 104 -7.90 5.75 -11.08
CA THR A 104 -8.13 7.20 -11.17
C THR A 104 -7.14 8.02 -10.35
N TYR A 105 -6.35 7.36 -9.51
CA TYR A 105 -5.30 7.93 -8.68
C TYR A 105 -4.19 6.92 -8.43
N LEU A 106 -3.04 7.44 -8.02
CA LEU A 106 -1.89 6.66 -7.55
C LEU A 106 -1.58 7.02 -6.10
N TRP A 107 -1.03 6.07 -5.34
CA TRP A 107 -0.53 6.31 -3.99
C TRP A 107 0.99 6.18 -3.94
N PHE A 108 1.61 7.13 -3.25
CA PHE A 108 3.05 7.14 -2.96
C PHE A 108 3.29 7.09 -1.46
N GLN A 109 4.37 6.45 -1.07
CA GLN A 109 4.92 6.47 0.28
C GLN A 109 6.00 7.55 0.37
N LEU A 110 5.93 8.34 1.43
CA LEU A 110 6.89 9.38 1.80
C LEU A 110 7.43 9.02 3.20
N ASP A 111 8.23 7.94 3.27
CA ASP A 111 8.61 7.33 4.55
C ASP A 111 9.40 8.29 5.45
N GLU A 112 10.21 9.18 4.87
CA GLU A 112 10.97 10.21 5.61
C GLU A 112 10.06 11.22 6.36
N ASN A 113 8.76 11.25 6.07
CA ASN A 113 7.80 12.05 6.84
C ASN A 113 7.62 11.54 8.27
N GLU A 114 8.07 10.32 8.59
CA GLU A 114 8.11 9.81 9.97
C GLU A 114 8.95 10.70 10.89
N HIS A 115 10.00 11.31 10.37
CA HIS A 115 10.88 12.18 11.14
C HIS A 115 10.33 13.59 11.35
N SER A 116 9.26 13.95 10.67
CA SER A 116 8.59 15.23 10.85
C SER A 116 7.65 15.21 12.05
N ASN A 117 7.71 16.22 12.90
CA ASN A 117 6.78 16.36 14.01
C ASN A 117 5.32 16.50 13.54
N THR A 118 5.11 17.16 12.41
CA THR A 118 3.76 17.48 11.91
C THR A 118 3.22 16.45 10.92
N LYS A 119 4.08 15.60 10.35
CA LYS A 119 3.72 14.65 9.28
C LYS A 119 3.85 13.20 9.69
N ASN A 120 4.38 12.87 10.88
CA ASN A 120 4.51 11.49 11.32
C ASN A 120 3.15 10.85 11.64
N ALA A 121 3.09 9.54 11.54
CA ALA A 121 1.90 8.75 11.84
C ALA A 121 1.97 8.04 13.21
N GLY A 122 2.93 8.39 14.04
CA GLY A 122 3.21 7.69 15.29
C GLY A 122 2.02 7.57 16.23
N TYR A 123 1.12 8.55 16.22
CA TYR A 123 -0.10 8.51 17.02
C TYR A 123 -1.20 7.60 16.48
N GLU A 124 -1.14 7.22 15.21
CA GLU A 124 -2.13 6.32 14.61
C GLU A 124 -1.88 4.86 14.99
N SER A 125 -0.68 4.54 15.47
CA SER A 125 -0.32 3.19 15.91
C SER A 125 -0.78 2.86 17.32
N SER A 126 -1.22 3.85 18.11
CA SER A 126 -1.63 3.69 19.51
C SER A 126 -3.14 3.84 19.65
N ASN A 127 -3.82 2.75 20.00
CA ASN A 127 -5.27 2.73 20.25
C ASN A 127 -5.66 3.15 21.67
N ARG A 128 -4.71 3.51 22.54
CA ARG A 128 -4.99 3.82 23.93
C ARG A 128 -4.25 5.08 24.37
N MET A 129 -5.00 6.09 24.73
CA MET A 129 -4.47 7.14 25.57
C MET A 129 -4.29 6.60 26.99
N PRO A 130 -3.12 6.78 27.62
CA PRO A 130 -2.94 6.43 29.02
C PRO A 130 -3.88 7.28 29.88
N ALA A 131 -4.47 6.68 30.92
CA ALA A 131 -5.34 7.38 31.85
C ALA A 131 -4.60 8.47 32.68
N GLN A 132 -3.28 8.36 32.76
CA GLN A 132 -2.39 9.33 33.40
C GLN A 132 -1.16 9.54 32.50
N THR A 133 -0.65 10.76 32.48
CA THR A 133 0.57 11.11 31.74
C THR A 133 1.48 11.97 32.60
N THR A 134 2.76 12.04 32.27
CA THR A 134 3.73 12.91 32.95
C THR A 134 3.76 14.28 32.31
N VAL A 135 4.21 15.30 33.07
CA VAL A 135 4.40 16.65 32.54
C VAL A 135 5.35 16.65 31.36
N SER A 136 6.45 15.88 31.42
CA SER A 136 7.39 15.76 30.32
C SER A 136 6.81 15.10 29.07
N ALA A 137 5.79 14.24 29.20
CA ALA A 137 5.07 13.69 28.05
C ALA A 137 4.12 14.72 27.42
N LEU A 138 3.50 15.60 28.23
CA LEU A 138 2.69 16.72 27.74
C LEU A 138 3.56 17.76 27.02
N GLU A 139 4.69 18.14 27.57
CA GLU A 139 5.66 19.05 26.93
C GLU A 139 6.17 18.48 25.60
N ARG A 140 6.35 17.17 25.53
CA ARG A 140 6.71 16.47 24.27
C ARG A 140 5.59 16.52 23.25
N LEU A 141 4.33 16.35 23.69
CA LEU A 141 3.15 16.49 22.83
C LEU A 141 3.01 17.92 22.29
N GLU A 142 3.28 18.92 23.10
CA GLU A 142 3.26 20.33 22.67
C GLU A 142 4.30 20.58 21.56
N LYS A 143 5.53 20.09 21.74
CA LYS A 143 6.59 20.19 20.75
C LYS A 143 6.30 19.43 19.45
N THR A 144 5.43 18.39 19.46
CA THR A 144 5.06 17.67 18.22
C THR A 144 4.17 18.51 17.30
N ASN A 145 3.61 19.63 17.76
CA ASN A 145 2.87 20.56 16.92
C ASN A 145 3.77 21.58 16.21
N GLU A 146 5.05 21.66 16.60
CA GLU A 146 6.01 22.55 15.98
C GLU A 146 6.67 21.86 14.79
N ASP A 147 6.79 22.58 13.67
CA ASP A 147 7.52 22.07 12.49
C ASP A 147 9.02 22.02 12.79
N ASN A 148 9.59 20.84 12.85
CA ASN A 148 11.02 20.61 13.06
C ASN A 148 11.83 20.68 11.75
N GLY A 149 11.18 20.96 10.62
CA GLY A 149 11.78 21.10 9.30
C GLY A 149 12.23 19.78 8.66
N PHE A 150 11.87 18.63 9.25
CA PHE A 150 12.09 17.31 8.64
C PHE A 150 10.90 16.86 7.78
N GLY A 151 11.10 15.76 7.07
CA GLY A 151 10.14 15.18 6.15
C GLY A 151 10.28 15.70 4.72
N VAL A 152 9.62 15.01 3.81
CA VAL A 152 9.72 15.26 2.37
C VAL A 152 8.98 16.54 2.00
N VAL A 153 9.66 17.36 1.20
CA VAL A 153 9.12 18.53 0.53
C VAL A 153 9.02 18.20 -0.96
N ILE A 154 7.79 18.20 -1.49
CA ILE A 154 7.55 18.05 -2.93
C ILE A 154 7.55 19.46 -3.54
N SER A 155 8.56 19.77 -4.35
CA SER A 155 8.70 21.07 -5.00
C SER A 155 8.02 21.10 -6.37
N LYS A 156 7.88 19.94 -7.02
CA LYS A 156 7.23 19.81 -8.32
C LYS A 156 6.62 18.42 -8.47
N LEU A 157 5.40 18.37 -9.02
CA LEU A 157 4.74 17.13 -9.44
C LEU A 157 3.99 17.40 -10.73
N THR A 158 4.41 16.75 -11.81
CA THR A 158 3.84 16.97 -13.15
C THR A 158 3.66 15.66 -13.91
N ASP A 159 2.81 15.68 -14.93
CA ASP A 159 2.77 14.63 -15.93
C ASP A 159 3.96 14.73 -16.92
N ALA A 160 4.02 13.82 -17.89
CA ALA A 160 5.07 13.79 -18.91
C ALA A 160 5.12 15.04 -19.79
N ALA A 161 4.01 15.78 -19.91
CA ALA A 161 3.93 17.02 -20.66
C ALA A 161 4.33 18.25 -19.81
N GLY A 162 4.69 18.05 -18.55
CA GLY A 162 5.04 19.12 -17.61
C GLY A 162 3.83 19.80 -16.97
N LYS A 163 2.60 19.31 -17.18
CA LYS A 163 1.40 19.85 -16.57
C LYS A 163 1.30 19.45 -15.11
N PRO A 164 1.07 20.39 -14.16
CA PRO A 164 0.95 20.07 -12.75
C PRO A 164 -0.17 19.07 -12.46
N LEU A 165 0.13 18.11 -11.59
CA LEU A 165 -0.83 17.13 -11.08
C LEU A 165 -1.36 17.57 -9.71
N LYS A 166 -2.62 17.26 -9.44
CA LYS A 166 -3.20 17.46 -8.11
C LYS A 166 -2.77 16.33 -7.19
N TYR A 167 -2.36 16.68 -5.99
CA TYR A 167 -1.99 15.71 -4.98
C TYR A 167 -2.39 16.19 -3.58
N LEU A 168 -2.49 15.22 -2.67
CA LEU A 168 -2.72 15.45 -1.25
C LEU A 168 -1.74 14.59 -0.45
N ILE A 169 -1.04 15.21 0.48
CA ILE A 169 -0.19 14.51 1.44
C ILE A 169 -0.96 14.38 2.76
N ASN A 170 -1.07 13.15 3.22
CA ASN A 170 -1.57 12.82 4.55
C ASN A 170 -0.48 12.03 5.28
N LYS A 171 0.29 12.73 6.09
CA LYS A 171 1.43 12.16 6.85
C LYS A 171 2.44 11.48 5.92
N THR A 172 2.65 10.18 6.04
CA THR A 172 3.60 9.42 5.21
C THR A 172 3.04 8.98 3.85
N MET A 173 1.81 9.37 3.53
CA MET A 173 1.15 8.96 2.29
C MET A 173 0.84 10.15 1.40
N MET A 174 1.11 10.02 0.10
CA MET A 174 0.74 11.01 -0.92
C MET A 174 -0.18 10.36 -1.96
N ARG A 175 -1.36 10.92 -2.12
CA ARG A 175 -2.29 10.55 -3.18
C ARG A 175 -2.16 11.53 -4.34
N VAL A 176 -2.00 11.01 -5.55
CA VAL A 176 -1.87 11.76 -6.80
C VAL A 176 -3.08 11.47 -7.68
N GLU A 177 -3.84 12.50 -8.05
CA GLU A 177 -4.99 12.35 -8.94
C GLU A 177 -4.52 12.26 -10.39
N LEU A 178 -5.01 11.25 -11.11
CA LEU A 178 -4.74 11.11 -12.53
C LEU A 178 -5.65 12.05 -13.36
N PRO A 179 -5.13 12.77 -14.35
CA PRO A 179 -5.94 13.67 -15.18
C PRO A 179 -6.94 12.92 -16.06
N THR A 180 -6.65 11.64 -16.35
CA THR A 180 -7.53 10.72 -17.05
C THR A 180 -7.42 9.34 -16.41
N PRO A 181 -8.52 8.57 -16.35
CA PRO A 181 -8.47 7.21 -15.81
C PRO A 181 -7.48 6.33 -16.57
N LEU A 182 -6.61 5.64 -15.84
CA LEU A 182 -5.61 4.72 -16.36
C LEU A 182 -6.22 3.33 -16.52
N LYS A 183 -6.52 2.93 -17.75
CA LYS A 183 -7.15 1.66 -18.09
C LYS A 183 -6.16 0.50 -17.98
N PRO A 184 -6.65 -0.76 -17.87
CA PRO A 184 -5.83 -1.95 -17.98
C PRO A 184 -4.89 -1.93 -19.20
N GLY A 185 -3.63 -2.31 -19.01
CA GLY A 185 -2.59 -2.34 -20.03
C GLY A 185 -2.02 -0.97 -20.39
N GLN A 186 -2.51 0.13 -19.83
CA GLN A 186 -1.97 1.46 -20.09
C GLN A 186 -0.85 1.80 -19.09
N ARG A 187 -0.05 2.81 -19.46
CA ARG A 187 0.98 3.38 -18.62
C ARG A 187 0.75 4.87 -18.39
N PHE A 188 1.22 5.35 -17.26
CA PHE A 188 1.25 6.78 -16.92
C PHE A 188 2.66 7.17 -16.49
N VAL A 189 3.12 8.33 -16.96
CA VAL A 189 4.43 8.88 -16.63
C VAL A 189 4.25 10.18 -15.87
N LEU A 190 4.96 10.31 -14.75
CA LEU A 190 4.98 11.53 -13.94
C LEU A 190 6.40 11.87 -13.49
N ASN A 191 6.62 13.14 -13.18
CA ASN A 191 7.89 13.66 -12.68
C ASN A 191 7.67 14.27 -11.30
N ILE A 192 8.57 13.95 -10.36
CA ILE A 192 8.57 14.46 -9.00
C ILE A 192 9.94 15.08 -8.69
N ASP A 193 9.95 16.34 -8.24
CA ASP A 193 11.13 16.95 -7.64
C ASP A 193 10.89 17.05 -6.13
N TRP A 194 11.82 16.55 -5.36
CA TRP A 194 11.68 16.43 -3.91
C TRP A 194 12.99 16.71 -3.17
N SER A 195 12.88 17.01 -1.88
CA SER A 195 14.03 17.12 -0.99
C SER A 195 13.63 16.89 0.46
N TYR A 196 14.59 16.55 1.30
CA TYR A 196 14.42 16.52 2.75
C TYR A 196 15.77 16.72 3.46
N LYS A 197 15.71 17.11 4.75
CA LYS A 197 16.87 17.13 5.64
C LYS A 197 17.10 15.73 6.19
N ILE A 198 18.35 15.30 6.18
CA ILE A 198 18.77 14.00 6.72
C ILE A 198 18.84 14.13 8.24
N THR A 199 18.28 13.18 8.95
CA THR A 199 18.23 13.15 10.41
C THR A 199 19.52 12.63 11.02
N ASP A 200 19.84 13.08 12.23
CA ASP A 200 20.87 12.46 13.05
C ASP A 200 20.35 11.14 13.61
N ARG A 201 20.97 10.03 13.19
CA ARG A 201 20.58 8.68 13.59
C ARG A 201 20.72 8.43 15.08
N GLN A 202 21.66 9.08 15.75
CA GLN A 202 21.86 8.92 17.18
C GLN A 202 20.78 9.64 17.99
N VAL A 203 20.19 10.70 17.43
CA VAL A 203 19.15 11.50 18.08
C VAL A 203 17.75 10.94 17.81
N GLN A 204 17.48 10.55 16.58
CA GLN A 204 16.10 10.23 16.16
C GLN A 204 15.79 8.74 16.05
N ASN A 205 16.75 7.86 16.30
CA ASN A 205 16.55 6.40 16.20
C ASN A 205 15.78 5.98 14.93
N GLY A 206 16.46 5.57 13.90
CA GLY A 206 15.82 5.18 12.64
C GLY A 206 16.66 4.20 11.85
N ARG A 207 16.14 3.76 10.72
CA ARG A 207 16.84 2.91 9.75
C ARG A 207 17.73 3.74 8.83
N GLY A 208 17.47 5.05 8.72
CA GLY A 208 18.23 6.01 7.94
C GLY A 208 18.75 7.14 8.79
N GLY A 209 19.60 8.00 8.20
CA GLY A 209 20.16 9.16 8.84
C GLY A 209 21.65 9.26 8.62
N TYR A 210 22.28 10.22 9.29
CA TYR A 210 23.73 10.36 9.31
C TYR A 210 24.30 10.05 10.69
N GLU A 211 25.58 9.66 10.71
CA GLU A 211 26.43 9.58 11.89
C GLU A 211 27.69 10.40 11.60
N TYR A 212 28.10 11.23 12.55
CA TYR A 212 29.32 12.02 12.45
C TYR A 212 30.41 11.41 13.30
N PHE A 213 31.60 11.23 12.74
CA PHE A 213 32.81 10.71 13.39
C PHE A 213 33.81 11.84 13.55
N PRO A 214 33.89 12.45 14.74
CA PRO A 214 34.75 13.61 14.98
C PRO A 214 36.24 13.30 14.86
N GLU A 215 36.62 12.04 15.10
CA GLU A 215 38.04 11.59 15.00
C GLU A 215 38.56 11.73 13.58
N ASP A 216 37.72 11.46 12.58
CA ASP A 216 38.08 11.51 11.17
C ASP A 216 37.51 12.74 10.46
N GLY A 217 36.63 13.48 11.11
CA GLY A 217 35.85 14.58 10.52
C GLY A 217 34.89 14.16 9.41
N ASN A 218 34.47 12.89 9.41
CA ASN A 218 33.69 12.27 8.35
C ASN A 218 32.25 11.99 8.76
N TYR A 219 31.37 11.86 7.76
CA TYR A 219 29.98 11.45 7.91
C TYR A 219 29.78 10.06 7.31
N LEU A 220 28.97 9.24 7.98
CA LEU A 220 28.38 8.03 7.42
C LEU A 220 26.89 8.30 7.17
N PHE A 221 26.46 8.14 5.93
CA PHE A 221 25.04 8.26 5.55
C PHE A 221 24.45 6.88 5.32
N THR A 222 23.40 6.55 6.06
CA THR A 222 22.57 5.34 5.85
C THR A 222 21.24 5.77 5.30
N MET A 223 20.92 5.37 4.06
CA MET A 223 19.72 5.84 3.38
C MET A 223 18.79 4.66 3.13
N ALA A 224 17.70 4.58 3.88
CA ALA A 224 16.65 3.58 3.71
C ALA A 224 15.34 4.28 3.35
N GLN A 225 14.59 3.72 2.38
CA GLN A 225 13.28 4.28 1.94
C GLN A 225 13.35 5.78 1.56
N TRP A 226 14.41 6.18 0.92
CA TRP A 226 14.92 7.54 0.78
C TRP A 226 14.25 8.36 -0.34
N PHE A 227 13.36 7.81 -1.14
CA PHE A 227 12.69 8.51 -2.24
C PHE A 227 11.19 8.25 -2.22
N PRO A 228 10.36 9.14 -2.77
CA PRO A 228 8.95 8.91 -2.97
C PRO A 228 8.71 7.67 -3.81
N ARG A 229 8.04 6.66 -3.28
CA ARG A 229 7.83 5.40 -3.98
C ARG A 229 6.36 5.02 -4.06
N LEU A 230 5.96 4.40 -5.16
CA LEU A 230 4.61 3.92 -5.35
C LEU A 230 4.25 2.84 -4.33
N CYS A 231 3.03 2.92 -3.81
CA CYS A 231 2.43 1.85 -3.04
C CYS A 231 2.15 0.64 -3.93
N VAL A 232 2.13 -0.53 -3.33
CA VAL A 232 1.69 -1.75 -4.01
C VAL A 232 0.18 -1.68 -4.25
N TYR A 233 -0.24 -2.02 -5.45
CA TYR A 233 -1.63 -2.30 -5.78
C TYR A 233 -1.76 -3.79 -6.09
N SER A 234 -2.61 -4.49 -5.36
CA SER A 234 -2.77 -5.94 -5.44
C SER A 234 -4.22 -6.35 -5.65
N ASP A 235 -4.40 -7.58 -6.14
CA ASP A 235 -5.70 -8.19 -6.41
C ASP A 235 -6.58 -8.37 -5.16
N PHE A 236 -5.98 -8.52 -3.97
CA PHE A 236 -6.73 -8.83 -2.76
C PHE A 236 -6.91 -7.65 -1.79
N ARG A 237 -6.08 -6.61 -1.88
CA ARG A 237 -6.17 -5.42 -1.01
C ARG A 237 -6.38 -4.11 -1.77
N GLY A 238 -6.25 -4.10 -3.09
CA GLY A 238 -6.13 -2.86 -3.82
C GLY A 238 -4.84 -2.12 -3.43
N TRP A 239 -4.92 -0.83 -3.16
CA TRP A 239 -3.79 -0.03 -2.71
C TRP A 239 -3.39 -0.35 -1.27
N GLN A 240 -2.11 -0.68 -1.07
CA GLN A 240 -1.50 -0.84 0.26
C GLN A 240 -0.97 0.52 0.72
N ASN A 241 -1.87 1.38 1.14
CA ASN A 241 -1.59 2.78 1.52
C ASN A 241 -1.59 2.98 3.04
N HIS A 242 -1.02 2.03 3.77
CA HIS A 242 -0.86 2.16 5.21
C HIS A 242 0.23 3.18 5.55
N GLN A 243 -0.01 3.97 6.59
CA GLN A 243 0.98 4.90 7.10
C GLN A 243 2.25 4.16 7.54
N PHE A 244 3.41 4.74 7.25
CA PHE A 244 4.68 4.24 7.75
C PHE A 244 4.89 4.70 9.19
N THR A 245 5.19 3.76 10.08
CA THR A 245 5.37 3.99 11.52
C THR A 245 6.75 3.55 12.00
N GLY A 246 7.76 3.58 11.11
CA GLY A 246 9.14 3.21 11.41
C GLY A 246 9.42 1.72 11.43
N ARG A 247 8.42 0.89 11.11
CA ARG A 247 8.56 -0.57 11.02
C ARG A 247 7.94 -1.04 9.71
N GLY A 248 8.69 -1.81 8.95
CA GLY A 248 8.23 -2.50 7.75
C GLY A 248 7.95 -3.97 8.03
#